data_bb50bab817e6300a1bca3cd808ede498
#
_entry.id   bb50bab817e6300a1bca3cd808ede498
#
_cell.length_a   1.000
_cell.length_b   1.000
_cell.length_c   1.000
_cell.angle_alpha   90.00
_cell.angle_beta   90.00
_cell.angle_gamma   90.00
#
_symmetry.space_group_name_H-M   'P 1'
#
loop_
_entity.id
_entity.type
_entity.pdbx_description
1 polymer ?
#
loop_
_entity_poly.entity_id
_entity_poly.type
_entity_poly.pdbx_seq_one_letter_code
_entity_poly.pdbx_strand_id
1 'polypeptide(L)'
;MAEKSNPRSLLNGRALVVGANHRSSSMILRDRLFVEDEAVPFILERLKNAGIDQALVLSTCDRVEVQAFCDGDVANEDETARRIVEVLAEHGELGPSEMDGQTYVHWDEQAIRQVFAVTASLDSLIIGEPQVLGQVKASHRIAKDAEMTSTGLETILQAGRKHMAVVSVPVRTNPKTRESRLFKHPIQFLEQSIATML
;
A
#
# COMPACT_ATOMS: atom_id res chain seq x y z
N MET A 1 -18.25 -25.42 23.04
CA MET A 1 -17.07 -24.60 22.78
C MET A 1 -17.29 -24.00 21.39
N ALA A 2 -17.60 -22.71 21.30
CA ALA A 2 -17.80 -22.06 20.01
C ALA A 2 -16.42 -21.77 19.41
N GLU A 3 -16.14 -22.37 18.27
CA GLU A 3 -14.98 -22.10 17.44
C GLU A 3 -15.02 -20.61 17.07
N LYS A 4 -14.03 -19.86 17.54
CA LYS A 4 -13.87 -18.46 17.13
C LYS A 4 -13.51 -18.51 15.64
N SER A 5 -14.47 -18.19 14.78
CA SER A 5 -14.24 -18.00 13.36
C SER A 5 -13.13 -16.96 13.20
N ASN A 6 -12.01 -17.40 12.63
CA ASN A 6 -10.88 -16.55 12.32
C ASN A 6 -11.34 -15.51 11.26
N PRO A 7 -11.17 -14.20 11.47
CA PRO A 7 -11.59 -13.17 10.53
C PRO A 7 -10.90 -13.20 9.16
N ARG A 8 -9.94 -14.11 8.94
CA ARG A 8 -9.32 -14.39 7.64
C ARG A 8 -10.29 -14.83 6.53
N SER A 9 -11.58 -14.99 6.82
CA SER A 9 -12.54 -15.63 5.89
C SER A 9 -13.16 -14.72 4.84
N LEU A 10 -13.01 -13.40 4.91
CA LEU A 10 -13.64 -12.50 3.91
C LEU A 10 -12.80 -12.31 2.65
N LEU A 11 -11.50 -12.48 2.70
CA LEU A 11 -10.58 -12.21 1.59
C LEU A 11 -9.84 -13.47 1.12
N ASN A 12 -10.22 -14.67 1.35
CA ASN A 12 -9.60 -15.93 0.87
C ASN A 12 -8.15 -15.79 0.33
N GLY A 13 -7.29 -15.13 1.11
CA GLY A 13 -5.91 -14.83 0.75
C GLY A 13 -5.28 -13.84 1.72
N ARG A 14 -4.08 -13.36 1.39
CA ARG A 14 -3.25 -12.55 2.28
C ARG A 14 -2.78 -11.25 1.62
N ALA A 15 -2.94 -10.15 2.34
CA ALA A 15 -2.40 -8.85 1.92
C ALA A 15 -0.90 -8.74 2.25
N LEU A 16 -0.15 -8.15 1.35
CA LEU A 16 1.29 -7.91 1.48
C LEU A 16 1.64 -6.51 1.00
N VAL A 17 2.46 -5.78 1.75
CA VAL A 17 3.11 -4.55 1.31
C VAL A 17 4.61 -4.70 1.52
N VAL A 18 5.37 -4.48 0.46
CA VAL A 18 6.83 -4.41 0.48
C VAL A 18 7.25 -3.07 -0.09
N GLY A 19 8.11 -2.35 0.62
CA GLY A 19 8.53 -1.05 0.11
C GLY A 19 9.65 -0.39 0.90
N ALA A 20 10.00 0.81 0.44
CA ALA A 20 10.94 1.71 1.07
C ALA A 20 10.32 3.11 1.14
N ASN A 21 10.43 3.81 2.26
CA ASN A 21 9.94 5.16 2.42
C ASN A 21 10.96 6.05 3.16
N HIS A 22 10.61 7.31 3.36
CA HIS A 22 11.48 8.29 4.03
C HIS A 22 11.91 7.91 5.45
N ARG A 23 11.20 6.95 6.10
CA ARG A 23 11.55 6.47 7.46
C ARG A 23 12.44 5.25 7.43
N SER A 24 12.29 4.39 6.43
CA SER A 24 13.03 3.12 6.35
C SER A 24 14.31 3.23 5.54
N SER A 25 14.42 4.19 4.62
CA SER A 25 15.47 4.22 3.61
C SER A 25 16.10 5.59 3.40
N SER A 26 17.32 5.59 2.87
CA SER A 26 17.98 6.79 2.39
C SER A 26 17.28 7.36 1.15
N MET A 27 17.42 8.67 0.93
CA MET A 27 16.93 9.30 -0.30
C MET A 27 17.59 8.72 -1.54
N ILE A 28 18.90 8.45 -1.49
CA ILE A 28 19.67 7.85 -2.60
C ILE A 28 19.07 6.51 -3.02
N LEU A 29 18.68 5.66 -2.04
CA LEU A 29 18.05 4.39 -2.35
C LEU A 29 16.69 4.59 -3.03
N ARG A 30 15.86 5.49 -2.49
CA ARG A 30 14.53 5.75 -3.06
C ARG A 30 14.60 6.32 -4.46
N ASP A 31 15.57 7.20 -4.74
CA ASP A 31 15.80 7.74 -6.08
C ASP A 31 16.16 6.64 -7.08
N ARG A 32 16.95 5.64 -6.67
CA ARG A 32 17.28 4.48 -7.52
C ARG A 32 16.10 3.52 -7.69
N LEU A 33 15.26 3.37 -6.66
CA LEU A 33 14.06 2.53 -6.72
C LEU A 33 12.89 3.21 -7.44
N PHE A 34 12.95 4.52 -7.66
CA PHE A 34 11.85 5.27 -8.24
C PHE A 34 11.43 4.69 -9.59
N VAL A 35 10.13 4.46 -9.76
CA VAL A 35 9.52 3.89 -10.96
C VAL A 35 8.66 4.97 -11.60
N GLU A 36 9.03 5.39 -12.80
CA GLU A 36 8.20 6.25 -13.65
C GLU A 36 6.93 5.51 -14.10
N ASP A 37 5.84 6.23 -14.32
CA ASP A 37 4.54 5.64 -14.70
C ASP A 37 4.65 4.73 -15.93
N GLU A 38 5.50 5.10 -16.89
CA GLU A 38 5.75 4.33 -18.13
C GLU A 38 6.47 3.00 -17.87
N ALA A 39 7.24 2.90 -16.80
CA ALA A 39 7.97 1.69 -16.40
C ALA A 39 7.14 0.75 -15.53
N VAL A 40 6.05 1.24 -14.90
CA VAL A 40 5.22 0.44 -13.99
C VAL A 40 4.70 -0.85 -14.65
N PRO A 41 4.18 -0.86 -15.91
CA PRO A 41 3.71 -2.11 -16.53
C PRO A 41 4.80 -3.17 -16.63
N PHE A 42 6.05 -2.77 -16.88
CA PHE A 42 7.18 -3.69 -16.96
C PHE A 42 7.52 -4.30 -15.58
N ILE A 43 7.46 -3.49 -14.51
CA ILE A 43 7.64 -3.99 -13.15
C ILE A 43 6.52 -4.97 -12.78
N LEU A 44 5.27 -4.66 -13.13
CA LEU A 44 4.13 -5.55 -12.89
C LEU A 44 4.28 -6.90 -13.62
N GLU A 45 4.76 -6.89 -14.86
CA GLU A 45 5.06 -8.12 -15.60
C GLU A 45 6.15 -8.95 -14.89
N ARG A 46 7.20 -8.32 -14.38
CA ARG A 46 8.25 -9.00 -13.62
C ARG A 46 7.73 -9.57 -12.31
N LEU A 47 6.88 -8.86 -11.60
CA LEU A 47 6.20 -9.36 -10.41
C LEU A 47 5.35 -10.58 -10.73
N LYS A 48 4.59 -10.55 -11.83
CA LYS A 48 3.80 -11.68 -12.30
C LYS A 48 4.68 -12.90 -12.60
N ASN A 49 5.80 -12.71 -13.29
CA ASN A 49 6.77 -13.76 -13.58
C ASN A 49 7.45 -14.31 -12.31
N ALA A 50 7.54 -13.52 -11.25
CA ALA A 50 8.01 -13.92 -9.92
C ALA A 50 6.92 -14.62 -9.09
N GLY A 51 5.70 -14.82 -9.63
CA GLY A 51 4.60 -15.51 -8.97
C GLY A 51 3.77 -14.61 -8.05
N ILE A 52 3.75 -13.30 -8.31
CA ILE A 52 2.88 -12.31 -7.64
C ILE A 52 1.76 -11.95 -8.61
N ASP A 53 0.59 -12.56 -8.46
CA ASP A 53 -0.50 -12.44 -9.43
C ASP A 53 -1.34 -11.17 -9.26
N GLN A 54 -1.34 -10.56 -8.07
CA GLN A 54 -2.08 -9.34 -7.79
C GLN A 54 -1.13 -8.33 -7.12
N ALA A 55 -0.87 -7.23 -7.81
CA ALA A 55 -0.04 -6.15 -7.28
C ALA A 55 -0.34 -4.81 -7.95
N LEU A 56 -0.12 -3.73 -7.20
CA LEU A 56 0.12 -2.41 -7.76
C LEU A 56 1.47 -1.88 -7.28
N VAL A 57 2.08 -1.03 -8.08
CA VAL A 57 3.31 -0.31 -7.74
C VAL A 57 2.96 1.15 -7.49
N LEU A 58 3.22 1.63 -6.28
CA LEU A 58 3.08 3.03 -5.91
C LEU A 58 4.46 3.64 -5.77
N SER A 59 4.82 4.53 -6.68
CA SER A 59 6.09 5.24 -6.69
C SER A 59 5.85 6.75 -6.57
N THR A 60 6.44 7.39 -5.58
CA THR A 60 6.36 8.82 -5.31
C THR A 60 7.71 9.33 -4.83
N CYS A 61 7.89 10.64 -4.69
CA CYS A 61 9.12 11.21 -4.12
C CYS A 61 9.44 10.72 -2.70
N ASP A 62 8.44 10.18 -2.00
CA ASP A 62 8.51 9.83 -0.58
C ASP A 62 8.59 8.34 -0.31
N ARG A 63 8.18 7.51 -1.28
CA ARG A 63 8.11 6.05 -1.17
C ARG A 63 8.09 5.35 -2.51
N VAL A 64 8.55 4.11 -2.49
CA VAL A 64 8.28 3.11 -3.50
C VAL A 64 7.71 1.88 -2.80
N GLU A 65 6.49 1.48 -3.12
CA GLU A 65 5.77 0.35 -2.53
C GLU A 65 5.19 -0.56 -3.60
N VAL A 66 5.30 -1.87 -3.38
CA VAL A 66 4.47 -2.88 -4.02
C VAL A 66 3.40 -3.29 -3.03
N GLN A 67 2.14 -3.04 -3.37
CA GLN A 67 0.98 -3.47 -2.60
C GLN A 67 0.38 -4.67 -3.32
N ALA A 68 0.44 -5.84 -2.70
CA ALA A 68 0.09 -7.11 -3.30
C ALA A 68 -1.00 -7.84 -2.51
N PHE A 69 -1.65 -8.79 -3.18
CA PHE A 69 -2.54 -9.75 -2.55
C PHE A 69 -2.24 -11.15 -3.10
N CYS A 70 -2.01 -12.08 -2.19
CA CYS A 70 -1.73 -13.47 -2.51
C CYS A 70 -2.98 -14.30 -2.24
N ASP A 71 -3.55 -14.94 -3.27
CA ASP A 71 -4.72 -15.81 -3.12
C ASP A 71 -4.35 -17.09 -2.36
N GLY A 72 -5.24 -17.52 -1.47
CA GLY A 72 -5.05 -18.73 -0.66
C GLY A 72 -3.96 -18.61 0.40
N ASP A 73 -3.39 -19.76 0.76
CA ASP A 73 -2.33 -19.85 1.76
C ASP A 73 -0.95 -19.54 1.15
N VAL A 74 -0.18 -18.68 1.81
CA VAL A 74 1.20 -18.40 1.45
C VAL A 74 2.11 -19.36 2.19
N ALA A 75 2.73 -20.28 1.47
CA ALA A 75 3.57 -21.34 2.04
C ALA A 75 4.85 -20.79 2.68
N ASN A 76 5.40 -19.69 2.16
CA ASN A 76 6.61 -19.05 2.67
C ASN A 76 6.51 -17.52 2.50
N GLU A 77 6.23 -16.82 3.60
CA GLU A 77 6.08 -15.36 3.64
C GLU A 77 7.39 -14.65 3.26
N ASP A 78 8.51 -15.09 3.82
CA ASP A 78 9.82 -14.48 3.60
C ASP A 78 10.24 -14.60 2.14
N GLU A 79 10.02 -15.76 1.54
CA GLU A 79 10.32 -16.01 0.14
C GLU A 79 9.47 -15.15 -0.80
N THR A 80 8.17 -15.01 -0.50
CA THR A 80 7.26 -14.18 -1.28
C THR A 80 7.65 -12.71 -1.21
N ALA A 81 7.96 -12.20 -0.02
CA ALA A 81 8.43 -10.83 0.16
C ALA A 81 9.78 -10.60 -0.52
N ARG A 82 10.72 -11.57 -0.41
CA ARG A 82 12.04 -11.51 -1.04
C ARG A 82 11.95 -11.36 -2.56
N ARG A 83 11.05 -12.08 -3.22
CA ARG A 83 10.83 -11.96 -4.68
C ARG A 83 10.44 -10.54 -5.09
N ILE A 84 9.61 -9.87 -4.30
CA ILE A 84 9.24 -8.47 -4.55
C ILE A 84 10.46 -7.56 -4.36
N VAL A 85 11.24 -7.76 -3.28
CA VAL A 85 12.47 -6.99 -3.04
C VAL A 85 13.46 -7.17 -4.20
N GLU A 86 13.62 -8.39 -4.72
CA GLU A 86 14.50 -8.67 -5.85
C GLU A 86 14.07 -7.95 -7.13
N VAL A 87 12.77 -7.95 -7.45
CA VAL A 87 12.25 -7.20 -8.60
C VAL A 87 12.53 -5.69 -8.47
N LEU A 88 12.35 -5.12 -7.28
CA LEU A 88 12.65 -3.72 -7.02
C LEU A 88 14.17 -3.44 -7.06
N ALA A 89 14.99 -4.32 -6.47
CA ALA A 89 16.44 -4.19 -6.47
C ALA A 89 17.03 -4.24 -7.90
N GLU A 90 16.55 -5.16 -8.72
CA GLU A 90 16.98 -5.25 -10.11
C GLU A 90 16.57 -4.01 -10.92
N HIS A 91 15.37 -3.44 -10.65
CA HIS A 91 14.96 -2.18 -11.28
C HIS A 91 15.91 -1.03 -10.91
N GLY A 92 16.26 -0.94 -9.62
CA GLY A 92 17.18 0.10 -9.11
C GLY A 92 18.65 -0.17 -9.39
N GLU A 93 18.99 -1.27 -10.09
CA GLU A 93 20.37 -1.74 -10.29
C GLU A 93 21.13 -1.86 -8.95
N LEU A 94 20.45 -2.38 -7.91
CA LEU A 94 20.94 -2.51 -6.54
C LEU A 94 21.47 -3.92 -6.28
N GLY A 95 22.58 -4.01 -5.56
CA GLY A 95 23.06 -5.28 -5.02
C GLY A 95 22.20 -5.74 -3.84
N PRO A 96 22.17 -7.06 -3.52
CA PRO A 96 21.34 -7.60 -2.45
C PRO A 96 21.53 -6.91 -1.10
N SER A 97 22.77 -6.55 -0.74
CA SER A 97 23.10 -5.90 0.53
C SER A 97 22.69 -4.42 0.62
N GLU A 98 22.41 -3.77 -0.51
CA GLU A 98 22.03 -2.35 -0.52
C GLU A 98 20.58 -2.15 -0.05
N MET A 99 19.75 -3.18 -0.14
CA MET A 99 18.34 -3.18 0.31
C MET A 99 18.21 -3.55 1.79
N ASP A 100 19.22 -4.16 2.40
CA ASP A 100 19.17 -4.66 3.76
C ASP A 100 18.89 -3.54 4.78
N GLY A 101 17.86 -3.74 5.60
CA GLY A 101 17.44 -2.79 6.62
C GLY A 101 16.84 -1.49 6.08
N GLN A 102 16.70 -1.32 4.77
CA GLN A 102 16.12 -0.14 4.13
C GLN A 102 14.72 -0.37 3.57
N THR A 103 14.22 -1.60 3.61
CA THR A 103 12.87 -1.98 3.20
C THR A 103 12.04 -2.42 4.39
N TYR A 104 10.74 -2.32 4.25
CA TYR A 104 9.77 -2.91 5.18
C TYR A 104 8.87 -3.90 4.48
N VAL A 105 8.41 -4.88 5.25
CA VAL A 105 7.47 -5.90 4.83
C VAL A 105 6.32 -5.92 5.83
N HIS A 106 5.10 -5.80 5.34
CA HIS A 106 3.88 -5.86 6.13
C HIS A 106 2.95 -6.91 5.58
N TRP A 107 2.40 -7.74 6.44
CA TRP A 107 1.42 -8.76 6.10
C TRP A 107 0.06 -8.46 6.71
N ASP A 108 -1.00 -8.90 6.06
CA ASP A 108 -2.38 -8.93 6.54
C ASP A 108 -2.83 -7.59 7.14
N GLU A 109 -3.15 -7.54 8.42
CA GLU A 109 -3.61 -6.33 9.08
C GLU A 109 -2.64 -5.15 8.94
N GLN A 110 -1.34 -5.40 9.07
CA GLN A 110 -0.32 -4.35 8.92
C GLN A 110 -0.26 -3.83 7.48
N ALA A 111 -0.38 -4.73 6.49
CA ALA A 111 -0.44 -4.36 5.09
C ALA A 111 -1.68 -3.51 4.79
N ILE A 112 -2.85 -3.92 5.27
CA ILE A 112 -4.10 -3.17 5.10
C ILE A 112 -4.01 -1.80 5.78
N ARG A 113 -3.45 -1.73 6.99
CA ARG A 113 -3.18 -0.45 7.69
C ARG A 113 -2.30 0.47 6.86
N GLN A 114 -1.23 -0.07 6.27
CA GLN A 114 -0.32 0.69 5.42
C GLN A 114 -1.03 1.23 4.17
N VAL A 115 -1.76 0.39 3.44
CA VAL A 115 -2.54 0.81 2.26
C VAL A 115 -3.50 1.94 2.61
N PHE A 116 -4.19 1.84 3.74
CA PHE A 116 -5.16 2.86 4.17
C PHE A 116 -4.46 4.15 4.59
N ALA A 117 -3.39 4.05 5.38
CA ALA A 117 -2.62 5.22 5.85
C ALA A 117 -2.03 5.99 4.65
N VAL A 118 -1.49 5.29 3.67
CA VAL A 118 -0.96 5.89 2.44
C VAL A 118 -2.07 6.51 1.61
N THR A 119 -3.15 5.78 1.36
CA THR A 119 -4.29 6.29 0.58
C THR A 119 -4.92 7.53 1.23
N ALA A 120 -4.94 7.59 2.55
CA ALA A 120 -5.42 8.74 3.32
C ALA A 120 -4.37 9.86 3.50
N SER A 121 -3.18 9.72 2.90
CA SER A 121 -2.05 10.66 3.06
C SER A 121 -1.67 10.89 4.54
N LEU A 122 -1.87 9.89 5.39
CA LEU A 122 -1.50 9.95 6.81
C LEU A 122 -0.05 9.53 7.04
N ASP A 123 0.52 8.78 6.10
CA ASP A 123 1.91 8.31 6.10
C ASP A 123 2.76 9.07 5.07
N SER A 124 2.55 10.36 4.91
CA SER A 124 3.32 11.24 4.03
C SER A 124 4.05 12.30 4.83
N LEU A 125 5.12 12.88 4.28
CA LEU A 125 5.86 14.01 4.89
C LEU A 125 4.93 15.20 5.16
N ILE A 126 3.96 15.41 4.27
CA ILE A 126 2.90 16.42 4.43
C ILE A 126 1.56 15.66 4.56
N ILE A 127 1.00 15.67 5.77
CA ILE A 127 -0.25 14.97 6.06
C ILE A 127 -1.41 15.62 5.30
N GLY A 128 -2.20 14.79 4.59
CA GLY A 128 -3.40 15.23 3.90
C GLY A 128 -3.17 15.80 2.50
N GLU A 129 -2.03 15.55 1.89
CA GLU A 129 -1.71 16.01 0.55
C GLU A 129 -2.61 15.33 -0.51
N PRO A 130 -3.38 16.11 -1.33
CA PRO A 130 -4.33 15.54 -2.30
C PRO A 130 -3.66 14.74 -3.42
N GLN A 131 -2.37 14.97 -3.66
CA GLN A 131 -1.61 14.36 -4.76
C GLN A 131 -1.49 12.84 -4.58
N VAL A 132 -1.28 12.36 -3.35
CA VAL A 132 -1.10 10.93 -3.07
C VAL A 132 -2.32 10.12 -3.50
N LEU A 133 -3.54 10.61 -3.26
CA LEU A 133 -4.75 9.92 -3.73
C LEU A 133 -4.81 9.85 -5.26
N GLY A 134 -4.34 10.89 -5.94
CA GLY A 134 -4.21 10.91 -7.41
C GLY A 134 -3.25 9.82 -7.88
N GLN A 135 -2.08 9.71 -7.25
CA GLN A 135 -1.07 8.70 -7.55
C GLN A 135 -1.58 7.28 -7.29
N VAL A 136 -2.24 7.03 -6.14
CA VAL A 136 -2.86 5.73 -5.85
C VAL A 136 -3.90 5.34 -6.91
N LYS A 137 -4.72 6.29 -7.38
CA LYS A 137 -5.68 6.03 -8.47
C LYS A 137 -5.00 5.74 -9.81
N ALA A 138 -3.91 6.45 -10.13
CA ALA A 138 -3.14 6.22 -11.35
C ALA A 138 -2.49 4.82 -11.31
N SER A 139 -1.78 4.49 -10.24
CA SER A 139 -1.17 3.17 -10.03
C SER A 139 -2.20 2.04 -10.10
N HIS A 140 -3.37 2.22 -9.47
CA HIS A 140 -4.45 1.24 -9.55
C HIS A 140 -4.98 1.04 -10.98
N ARG A 141 -5.12 2.12 -11.76
CA ARG A 141 -5.52 2.02 -13.17
C ARG A 141 -4.49 1.23 -13.97
N ILE A 142 -3.20 1.53 -13.82
CA ILE A 142 -2.12 0.83 -14.52
C ILE A 142 -2.12 -0.66 -14.15
N ALA A 143 -2.26 -0.99 -12.86
CA ALA A 143 -2.33 -2.38 -12.40
C ALA A 143 -3.54 -3.12 -12.98
N LYS A 144 -4.68 -2.44 -13.11
CA LYS A 144 -5.88 -3.00 -13.72
C LYS A 144 -5.71 -3.23 -15.22
N ASP A 145 -5.11 -2.28 -15.93
CA ASP A 145 -4.83 -2.40 -17.36
C ASP A 145 -3.80 -3.52 -17.64
N ALA A 146 -2.91 -3.80 -16.69
CA ALA A 146 -1.96 -4.91 -16.71
C ALA A 146 -2.55 -6.25 -16.23
N GLU A 147 -3.85 -6.30 -15.89
CA GLU A 147 -4.52 -7.50 -15.34
C GLU A 147 -3.87 -8.03 -14.06
N MET A 148 -3.30 -7.12 -13.26
CA MET A 148 -2.65 -7.42 -11.98
C MET A 148 -3.54 -7.13 -10.77
N THR A 149 -4.86 -6.96 -10.97
CA THR A 149 -5.84 -6.79 -9.89
C THR A 149 -6.95 -7.81 -10.00
N SER A 150 -7.32 -8.40 -8.87
CA SER A 150 -8.50 -9.24 -8.75
C SER A 150 -9.25 -8.92 -7.44
N THR A 151 -10.20 -9.75 -7.06
CA THR A 151 -11.15 -9.45 -5.97
C THR A 151 -10.46 -9.05 -4.65
N GLY A 152 -9.36 -9.70 -4.27
CA GLY A 152 -8.68 -9.45 -3.01
C GLY A 152 -8.08 -8.05 -2.95
N LEU A 153 -7.18 -7.73 -3.88
CA LEU A 153 -6.52 -6.43 -3.94
C LEU A 153 -7.53 -5.30 -4.20
N GLU A 154 -8.49 -5.52 -5.11
CA GLU A 154 -9.54 -4.55 -5.44
C GLU A 154 -10.37 -4.18 -4.20
N THR A 155 -10.72 -5.17 -3.36
CA THR A 155 -11.49 -4.94 -2.13
C THR A 155 -10.74 -4.02 -1.17
N ILE A 156 -9.44 -4.26 -0.95
CA ILE A 156 -8.60 -3.45 -0.07
C ILE A 156 -8.48 -2.01 -0.60
N LEU A 157 -8.20 -1.85 -1.89
CA LEU A 157 -8.03 -0.54 -2.51
C LEU A 157 -9.34 0.27 -2.52
N GLN A 158 -10.47 -0.37 -2.77
CA GLN A 158 -11.78 0.30 -2.71
C GLN A 158 -12.14 0.73 -1.29
N ALA A 159 -11.86 -0.09 -0.28
CA ALA A 159 -12.07 0.26 1.11
C ALA A 159 -11.20 1.43 1.54
N GLY A 160 -9.91 1.44 1.18
CA GLY A 160 -9.01 2.58 1.43
C GLY A 160 -9.52 3.88 0.81
N ARG A 161 -10.01 3.84 -0.43
CA ARG A 161 -10.60 5.02 -1.10
C ARG A 161 -11.90 5.51 -0.46
N LYS A 162 -12.76 4.61 -0.03
CA LYS A 162 -13.99 4.98 0.72
C LYS A 162 -13.63 5.64 2.05
N HIS A 163 -12.62 5.13 2.73
CA HIS A 163 -12.11 5.70 3.96
C HIS A 163 -11.61 7.14 3.72
N MET A 164 -10.82 7.37 2.68
CA MET A 164 -10.35 8.70 2.30
C MET A 164 -11.50 9.69 2.05
N ALA A 165 -12.57 9.25 1.37
CA ALA A 165 -13.71 10.11 1.10
C ALA A 165 -14.39 10.61 2.40
N VAL A 166 -14.38 9.82 3.47
CA VAL A 166 -14.91 10.21 4.78
C VAL A 166 -13.96 11.14 5.52
N VAL A 167 -12.65 10.93 5.41
CA VAL A 167 -11.62 11.76 6.05
C VAL A 167 -11.49 13.13 5.36
N SER A 168 -11.73 13.18 4.05
CA SER A 168 -11.60 14.38 3.22
C SER A 168 -12.84 15.28 3.18
N VAL A 169 -13.87 15.02 3.98
CA VAL A 169 -15.03 15.91 4.06
C VAL A 169 -14.55 17.30 4.50
N PRO A 170 -14.77 18.36 3.66
CA PRO A 170 -14.30 19.69 3.99
C PRO A 170 -14.95 20.14 5.30
N VAL A 171 -14.14 20.37 6.31
CA VAL A 171 -14.61 21.06 7.50
C VAL A 171 -14.99 22.47 7.07
N ARG A 172 -16.27 22.78 7.10
CA ARG A 172 -16.72 24.17 7.10
C ARG A 172 -16.09 24.82 8.32
N THR A 173 -15.01 25.55 8.09
CA THR A 173 -14.39 26.37 9.12
C THR A 173 -15.42 27.40 9.57
N ASN A 174 -15.85 27.32 10.83
CA ASN A 174 -16.60 28.41 11.43
C ASN A 174 -15.59 29.55 11.66
N PRO A 175 -15.71 30.69 10.98
CA PRO A 175 -14.74 31.79 11.07
C PRO A 175 -14.62 32.37 12.49
N LYS A 176 -15.54 32.05 13.40
CA LYS A 176 -15.56 32.53 14.77
C LYS A 176 -14.79 31.69 15.79
N THR A 177 -14.49 30.41 15.50
CA THR A 177 -13.87 29.52 16.49
C THR A 177 -12.46 29.06 16.14
N ARG A 178 -11.94 29.30 14.91
CA ARG A 178 -10.62 28.84 14.43
C ARG A 178 -10.27 27.37 14.79
N GLU A 179 -11.20 26.60 15.33
CA GLU A 179 -11.02 25.18 15.57
C GLU A 179 -11.29 24.42 14.28
N SER A 180 -10.22 23.94 13.67
CA SER A 180 -10.33 22.92 12.62
C SER A 180 -10.79 21.61 13.29
N ARG A 181 -12.04 21.22 13.09
CA ARG A 181 -12.53 19.88 13.48
C ARG A 181 -11.98 18.76 12.59
N LEU A 182 -10.86 19.02 11.92
CA LEU A 182 -10.29 18.21 10.87
C LEU A 182 -9.66 16.96 11.41
N PHE A 183 -9.81 16.32 12.30
CA PHE A 183 -9.19 15.08 12.81
C PHE A 183 -9.38 14.88 14.31
N LYS A 184 -10.65 14.86 14.78
CA LYS A 184 -10.76 14.37 16.15
C LYS A 184 -10.28 12.92 16.29
N HIS A 185 -10.41 12.07 15.25
CA HIS A 185 -9.96 10.66 15.33
C HIS A 185 -9.76 9.97 13.94
N PRO A 186 -8.83 10.36 13.06
CA PRO A 186 -8.58 9.65 11.81
C PRO A 186 -8.08 8.23 12.07
N ILE A 187 -7.30 8.03 13.13
CA ILE A 187 -6.75 6.72 13.51
C ILE A 187 -7.86 5.79 14.02
N GLN A 188 -8.80 6.26 14.85
CA GLN A 188 -9.92 5.45 15.32
C GLN A 188 -10.84 5.00 14.19
N PHE A 189 -11.06 5.87 13.21
CA PHE A 189 -11.86 5.51 12.05
C PHE A 189 -11.13 4.51 11.14
N LEU A 190 -9.81 4.65 11.01
CA LEU A 190 -8.94 3.67 10.35
C LEU A 190 -9.08 2.29 11.00
N GLU A 191 -8.97 2.23 12.33
CA GLU A 191 -9.10 0.99 13.11
C GLU A 191 -10.47 0.34 12.95
N GLN A 192 -11.55 1.13 12.97
CA GLN A 192 -12.90 0.61 12.74
C GLN A 192 -13.09 0.06 11.33
N SER A 193 -12.52 0.71 10.31
CA SER A 193 -12.61 0.26 8.93
C SER A 193 -11.83 -1.04 8.70
N ILE A 194 -10.65 -1.15 9.31
CA ILE A 194 -9.83 -2.37 9.27
C ILE A 194 -10.55 -3.51 10.00
N ALA A 195 -11.09 -3.26 11.21
CA ALA A 195 -11.83 -4.26 11.97
C ALA A 195 -13.10 -4.77 11.25
N THR A 196 -13.64 -4.00 10.31
CA THR A 196 -14.78 -4.42 9.49
C THR A 196 -14.35 -5.28 8.30
N MET A 197 -13.08 -5.20 7.89
CA MET A 197 -12.53 -5.96 6.75
C MET A 197 -11.86 -7.28 7.19
N LEU A 198 -11.36 -7.33 8.41
CA LEU A 198 -10.77 -8.52 9.03
C LEU A 198 -11.83 -9.37 9.74
#